data_9ec0ab1327c4f10962f8b5b7c04a8f5f
#
_entry.id   9ec0ab1327c4f10962f8b5b7c04a8f5f
#
_cell.length_a   1.000
_cell.length_b   1.000
_cell.length_c   1.000
_cell.angle_alpha   90.00
_cell.angle_beta   90.00
_cell.angle_gamma   90.00
#
_symmetry.space_group_name_H-M   'P 1'
#
loop_
_entity.id
_entity.type
_entity.pdbx_description
1 polymer ?
#
loop_
_entity_poly.entity_id
_entity_poly.type
_entity_poly.pdbx_seq_one_letter_code
_entity_poly.pdbx_strand_id
1 'polypeptide(L)'
;MTNNYSNWTFKGKTVKNIEDMQIHEPKVWGFVYLMSLYDIKTGELKYQYIGKKNIYSKRKRSFGKKEVASMKDKRGKKYEYVIKESDWKTYLSSNSFIKDNANKYKIKREILMFSTNDMDLKYKEAKEIICRGCLEDDFFLNDGASLRVFGKKVM
;
A
#
# COMPACT_ATOMS: atom_id res chain seq x y z
N MET A 1 10.34 8.22 -21.27
CA MET A 1 8.95 7.77 -21.08
C MET A 1 8.26 8.58 -20.01
N THR A 2 7.15 9.18 -20.36
CA THR A 2 6.32 9.86 -19.37
C THR A 2 5.45 8.83 -18.66
N ASN A 3 5.55 8.80 -17.35
CA ASN A 3 4.68 7.98 -16.53
C ASN A 3 3.26 8.54 -16.56
N ASN A 4 2.28 7.69 -16.81
CA ASN A 4 0.86 8.08 -16.85
C ASN A 4 0.22 8.13 -15.46
N TYR A 5 1.02 8.21 -14.40
CA TYR A 5 0.51 8.30 -13.05
C TYR A 5 1.05 9.55 -12.33
N SER A 6 0.22 10.11 -11.47
CA SER A 6 0.60 11.25 -10.63
C SER A 6 1.53 10.83 -9.50
N ASN A 7 2.20 11.81 -8.90
CA ASN A 7 2.78 11.61 -7.57
C ASN A 7 1.67 11.28 -6.56
N TRP A 8 2.05 10.63 -5.47
CA TRP A 8 1.12 10.46 -4.36
C TRP A 8 0.75 11.82 -3.77
N THR A 9 -0.53 12.00 -3.44
CA THR A 9 -1.02 13.18 -2.76
C THR A 9 -1.80 12.79 -1.51
N PHE A 10 -1.77 13.66 -0.51
CA PHE A 10 -2.59 13.55 0.69
C PHE A 10 -3.25 14.90 0.95
N LYS A 11 -4.58 14.92 0.96
CA LYS A 11 -5.38 16.16 1.09
C LYS A 11 -4.92 17.24 0.12
N GLY A 12 -4.64 16.84 -1.12
CA GLY A 12 -4.22 17.74 -2.19
C GLY A 12 -2.75 18.13 -2.20
N LYS A 13 -1.97 17.71 -1.20
CA LYS A 13 -0.53 18.02 -1.11
C LYS A 13 0.31 16.83 -1.58
N THR A 14 1.34 17.09 -2.36
CA THR A 14 2.25 16.05 -2.86
C THR A 14 3.06 15.44 -1.73
N VAL A 15 3.13 14.10 -1.73
CA VAL A 15 3.95 13.31 -0.81
C VAL A 15 5.11 12.71 -1.61
N LYS A 16 6.31 13.17 -1.35
CA LYS A 16 7.53 12.76 -2.10
C LYS A 16 8.39 11.75 -1.36
N ASN A 17 8.33 11.74 -0.03
CA ASN A 17 9.19 10.92 0.82
C ASN A 17 8.47 10.54 2.12
N ILE A 18 9.11 9.68 2.90
CA ILE A 18 8.54 9.20 4.17
C ILE A 18 8.38 10.35 5.17
N GLU A 19 9.28 11.30 5.17
CA GLU A 19 9.26 12.46 6.06
C GLU A 19 7.98 13.28 5.84
N ASP A 20 7.51 13.41 4.61
CA ASP A 20 6.24 14.09 4.31
C ASP A 20 5.05 13.36 4.94
N MET A 21 5.09 12.03 5.01
CA MET A 21 4.07 11.22 5.69
C MET A 21 4.14 11.36 7.20
N GLN A 22 5.35 11.43 7.75
CA GLN A 22 5.59 11.50 9.20
C GLN A 22 5.09 12.81 9.83
N ILE A 23 4.90 13.84 9.04
CA ILE A 23 4.23 15.08 9.49
C ILE A 23 2.80 14.77 9.95
N HIS A 24 2.11 13.84 9.29
CA HIS A 24 0.73 13.46 9.58
C HIS A 24 0.63 12.28 10.55
N GLU A 25 1.53 11.31 10.40
CA GLU A 25 1.61 10.13 11.28
C GLU A 25 3.09 9.77 11.51
N PRO A 26 3.68 10.17 12.66
CA PRO A 26 5.11 9.93 12.92
C PRO A 26 5.53 8.46 12.87
N LYS A 27 4.62 7.55 13.20
CA LYS A 27 4.89 6.10 13.22
C LYS A 27 4.26 5.40 12.01
N VAL A 28 4.17 6.08 10.88
CA VAL A 28 3.52 5.51 9.70
C VAL A 28 4.15 4.19 9.27
N TRP A 29 3.31 3.20 9.04
CA TRP A 29 3.68 1.88 8.51
C TRP A 29 3.21 1.69 7.08
N GLY A 30 2.07 2.25 6.76
CA GLY A 30 1.45 2.14 5.46
C GLY A 30 0.30 3.11 5.28
N PHE A 31 -0.35 3.02 4.15
CA PHE A 31 -1.47 3.90 3.83
C PHE A 31 -2.54 3.18 3.00
N VAL A 32 -3.77 3.64 3.14
CA VAL A 32 -4.88 3.28 2.26
C VAL A 32 -4.95 4.34 1.16
N TYR A 33 -5.12 3.90 -0.07
CA TYR A 33 -5.12 4.79 -1.22
C TYR A 33 -6.34 4.63 -2.10
N LEU A 34 -6.60 5.68 -2.86
CA LEU A 34 -7.57 5.70 -3.95
C LEU A 34 -6.81 5.96 -5.25
N MET A 35 -6.94 5.05 -6.20
CA MET A 35 -6.48 5.25 -7.57
C MET A 35 -7.68 5.57 -8.45
N SER A 36 -7.57 6.65 -9.23
CA SER A 36 -8.59 7.08 -10.16
C SER A 36 -8.03 7.02 -11.59
N LEU A 37 -8.72 6.30 -12.46
CA LEU A 37 -8.31 6.06 -13.83
C LEU A 37 -9.13 6.93 -14.78
N TYR A 38 -8.45 7.85 -15.44
CA TYR A 38 -9.05 8.77 -16.43
C TYR A 38 -8.67 8.34 -17.84
N ASP A 39 -9.65 8.31 -18.73
CA ASP A 39 -9.40 8.03 -20.14
C ASP A 39 -8.47 9.11 -20.73
N ILE A 40 -7.38 8.68 -21.37
CA ILE A 40 -6.41 9.62 -21.94
C ILE A 40 -7.00 10.48 -23.06
N LYS A 41 -7.91 9.92 -23.84
CA LYS A 41 -8.51 10.60 -25.00
C LYS A 41 -9.61 11.60 -24.60
N THR A 42 -10.44 11.23 -23.64
CA THR A 42 -11.62 12.03 -23.25
C THR A 42 -11.44 12.81 -21.96
N GLY A 43 -10.47 12.42 -21.12
CA GLY A 43 -10.30 12.98 -19.79
C GLY A 43 -11.36 12.54 -18.78
N GLU A 44 -12.25 11.62 -19.17
CA GLU A 44 -13.34 11.15 -18.34
C GLU A 44 -12.86 10.13 -17.30
N LEU A 45 -13.37 10.25 -16.06
CA LEU A 45 -13.11 9.29 -15.00
C LEU A 45 -13.86 7.98 -15.31
N LYS A 46 -13.13 6.89 -15.50
CA LYS A 46 -13.69 5.59 -15.88
C LYS A 46 -13.78 4.62 -14.72
N TYR A 47 -12.74 4.51 -13.90
CA TYR A 47 -12.66 3.53 -12.82
C TYR A 47 -11.96 4.09 -11.60
N GLN A 48 -12.26 3.50 -10.46
CA GLN A 48 -11.54 3.75 -9.21
C GLN A 48 -11.20 2.43 -8.52
N TYR A 49 -10.19 2.46 -7.69
CA TYR A 49 -9.72 1.32 -6.92
C TYR A 49 -9.20 1.76 -5.56
N ILE A 50 -9.66 1.08 -4.51
CA ILE A 50 -9.17 1.25 -3.15
C ILE A 50 -8.17 0.15 -2.86
N GLY A 51 -7.02 0.51 -2.33
CA GLY A 51 -6.01 -0.45 -1.94
C GLY A 51 -5.21 0.02 -0.75
N LYS A 52 -4.24 -0.79 -0.35
CA LYS A 52 -3.30 -0.46 0.71
C LYS A 52 -1.88 -0.69 0.25
N LYS A 53 -0.94 0.02 0.85
CA LYS A 53 0.49 -0.17 0.59
C LYS A 53 1.27 0.04 1.87
N ASN A 54 2.14 -0.92 2.17
CA ASN A 54 3.14 -0.76 3.22
C ASN A 54 4.29 0.08 2.69
N ILE A 55 4.77 1.04 3.46
CA ILE A 55 5.95 1.84 3.09
C ILE A 55 7.26 1.12 3.43
N TYR A 56 7.18 0.07 4.23
CA TYR A 56 8.33 -0.79 4.55
C TYR A 56 8.03 -2.23 4.15
N SER A 57 9.04 -2.92 3.67
CA SER A 57 9.00 -4.37 3.46
C SER A 57 9.85 -5.05 4.53
N LYS A 58 9.35 -6.19 5.02
CA LYS A 58 10.02 -7.00 6.03
C LYS A 58 10.45 -8.30 5.39
N ARG A 59 11.75 -8.55 5.35
CA ARG A 59 12.32 -9.77 4.76
C ARG A 59 13.03 -10.59 5.82
N LYS A 60 12.84 -11.89 5.73
CA LYS A 60 13.56 -12.87 6.52
C LYS A 60 14.95 -13.09 5.92
N ARG A 61 16.00 -12.90 6.69
CA ARG A 61 17.39 -13.17 6.31
C ARG A 61 17.90 -14.34 7.13
N SER A 62 18.23 -15.44 6.47
CA SER A 62 18.84 -16.60 7.14
C SER A 62 20.31 -16.30 7.48
N PHE A 63 20.74 -16.75 8.65
CA PHE A 63 22.14 -16.62 9.06
C PHE A 63 23.03 -17.57 8.27
N GLY A 64 24.20 -17.08 7.85
CA GLY A 64 25.24 -17.92 7.25
C GLY A 64 25.92 -18.84 8.28
N LYS A 65 26.70 -19.80 7.79
CA LYS A 65 27.39 -20.76 8.68
C LYS A 65 28.26 -20.09 9.74
N LYS A 66 28.99 -19.03 9.37
CA LYS A 66 29.84 -18.26 10.29
C LYS A 66 29.03 -17.56 11.38
N GLU A 67 27.89 -17.00 11.03
CA GLU A 67 27.00 -16.32 11.97
C GLU A 67 26.40 -17.32 12.97
N VAL A 68 25.97 -18.48 12.50
CA VAL A 68 25.44 -19.57 13.36
C VAL A 68 26.52 -20.06 14.30
N ALA A 69 27.77 -20.21 13.83
CA ALA A 69 28.90 -20.66 14.65
C ALA A 69 29.23 -19.67 15.76
N SER A 70 29.01 -18.37 15.56
CA SER A 70 29.29 -17.32 16.56
C SER A 70 28.14 -17.08 17.54
N MET A 71 26.98 -17.72 17.34
CA MET A 71 25.83 -17.56 18.24
C MET A 71 26.09 -18.13 19.62
N LYS A 72 25.75 -17.37 20.68
CA LYS A 72 25.83 -17.84 22.06
C LYS A 72 24.84 -18.95 22.36
N ASP A 73 23.63 -18.86 21.83
CA ASP A 73 22.59 -19.89 21.93
C ASP A 73 22.30 -20.48 20.57
N LYS A 74 22.82 -21.70 20.34
CA LYS A 74 22.62 -22.42 19.08
C LYS A 74 21.23 -23.04 18.93
N ARG A 75 20.36 -22.94 19.95
CA ARG A 75 18.97 -23.35 19.92
C ARG A 75 18.05 -22.21 19.45
N GLY A 76 18.56 -20.98 19.42
CA GLY A 76 17.82 -19.81 19.01
C GLY A 76 17.49 -19.79 17.52
N LYS A 77 16.72 -18.82 17.11
CA LYS A 77 16.35 -18.60 15.70
C LYS A 77 17.60 -18.35 14.87
N LYS A 78 17.71 -19.02 13.73
CA LYS A 78 18.84 -18.91 12.80
C LYS A 78 18.52 -17.94 11.66
N TYR A 79 17.68 -16.96 11.92
CA TYR A 79 17.29 -15.92 10.97
C TYR A 79 16.96 -14.62 11.71
N GLU A 80 16.98 -13.54 10.96
CA GLU A 80 16.52 -12.23 11.43
C GLU A 80 15.60 -11.61 10.40
N TYR A 81 14.86 -10.59 10.79
CA TYR A 81 14.06 -9.80 9.85
C TYR A 81 14.79 -8.50 9.54
N VAL A 82 14.89 -8.18 8.25
CA VAL A 82 15.45 -6.91 7.77
C VAL A 82 14.31 -6.07 7.24
N ILE A 83 14.23 -4.82 7.71
CA ILE A 83 13.19 -3.86 7.28
C ILE A 83 13.83 -2.91 6.26
N LYS A 84 13.21 -2.78 5.10
CA LYS A 84 13.63 -1.88 4.03
C LYS A 84 12.44 -1.05 3.54
N GLU A 85 12.73 0.13 3.01
CA GLU A 85 11.73 0.91 2.30
C GLU A 85 11.19 0.11 1.11
N SER A 86 9.86 0.09 0.94
CA SER A 86 9.20 -0.59 -0.16
C SER A 86 9.24 0.26 -1.44
N ASP A 87 8.68 -0.27 -2.52
CA ASP A 87 8.54 0.41 -3.81
C ASP A 87 7.32 1.36 -3.88
N TRP A 88 6.87 1.87 -2.76
CA TRP A 88 5.64 2.66 -2.67
C TRP A 88 5.63 3.87 -3.61
N LYS A 89 6.77 4.49 -3.87
CA LYS A 89 6.86 5.69 -4.72
C LYS A 89 6.39 5.45 -6.15
N THR A 90 6.70 4.27 -6.69
CA THR A 90 6.36 3.88 -8.07
C THR A 90 5.21 2.88 -8.15
N TYR A 91 4.61 2.55 -7.03
CA TYR A 91 3.59 1.51 -6.93
C TYR A 91 2.30 1.88 -7.66
N LEU A 92 1.81 0.98 -8.50
CA LEU A 92 0.58 1.15 -9.28
C LEU A 92 -0.54 0.19 -8.87
N SER A 93 -0.46 -0.45 -7.73
CA SER A 93 -1.47 -1.42 -7.28
C SER A 93 -1.10 -2.88 -7.58
N SER A 94 -1.71 -3.78 -6.85
CA SER A 94 -1.68 -5.23 -7.11
C SER A 94 -2.77 -5.67 -8.10
N ASN A 95 -3.67 -4.77 -8.47
CA ASN A 95 -4.77 -5.08 -9.39
C ASN A 95 -4.23 -5.31 -10.81
N SER A 96 -4.55 -6.47 -11.40
CA SER A 96 -4.05 -6.85 -12.72
C SER A 96 -4.60 -5.95 -13.84
N PHE A 97 -5.86 -5.53 -13.76
CA PHE A 97 -6.45 -4.62 -14.74
C PHE A 97 -5.68 -3.30 -14.81
N ILE A 98 -5.35 -2.71 -13.67
CA ILE A 98 -4.60 -1.45 -13.61
C ILE A 98 -3.20 -1.63 -14.21
N LYS A 99 -2.51 -2.71 -13.86
CA LYS A 99 -1.17 -3.01 -14.38
C LYS A 99 -1.18 -3.21 -15.89
N ASP A 100 -2.13 -3.98 -16.39
CA ASP A 100 -2.23 -4.33 -17.81
C ASP A 100 -2.69 -3.17 -18.68
N ASN A 101 -3.40 -2.21 -18.11
CA ASN A 101 -3.98 -1.09 -18.82
C ASN A 101 -3.40 0.28 -18.43
N ALA A 102 -2.28 0.30 -17.72
CA ALA A 102 -1.66 1.54 -17.23
C ALA A 102 -1.33 2.53 -18.35
N ASN A 103 -1.10 2.07 -19.57
CA ASN A 103 -0.82 2.93 -20.72
C ASN A 103 -2.07 3.56 -21.36
N LYS A 104 -3.26 3.09 -20.99
CA LYS A 104 -4.53 3.56 -21.55
C LYS A 104 -5.21 4.65 -20.72
N TYR A 105 -4.76 4.81 -19.48
CA TYR A 105 -5.37 5.72 -18.51
C TYR A 105 -4.34 6.65 -17.90
N LYS A 106 -4.81 7.84 -17.54
CA LYS A 106 -4.09 8.74 -16.62
C LYS A 106 -4.52 8.35 -15.21
N ILE A 107 -3.55 8.00 -14.37
CA ILE A 107 -3.83 7.46 -13.04
C ILE A 107 -3.50 8.52 -11.99
N LYS A 108 -4.52 8.94 -11.23
CA LYS A 108 -4.36 9.81 -10.07
C LYS A 108 -4.23 8.95 -8.82
N ARG A 109 -3.18 9.17 -8.04
CA ARG A 109 -2.89 8.41 -6.84
C ARG A 109 -3.06 9.28 -5.61
N GLU A 110 -4.04 8.95 -4.78
CA GLU A 110 -4.36 9.70 -3.57
C GLU A 110 -4.23 8.82 -2.34
N ILE A 111 -3.57 9.33 -1.30
CA ILE A 111 -3.54 8.70 0.02
C ILE A 111 -4.78 9.17 0.77
N LEU A 112 -5.57 8.21 1.26
CA LEU A 112 -6.79 8.51 2.03
C LEU A 112 -6.49 8.62 3.51
N MET A 113 -5.66 7.72 4.04
CA MET A 113 -5.31 7.69 5.45
C MET A 113 -4.04 6.89 5.69
N PHE A 114 -3.34 7.20 6.77
CA PHE A 114 -2.14 6.49 7.20
C PHE A 114 -2.48 5.48 8.29
N SER A 115 -1.62 4.49 8.44
CA SER A 115 -1.74 3.48 9.47
C SER A 115 -0.39 3.18 10.10
N THR A 116 -0.40 2.79 11.38
CA THR A 116 0.82 2.53 12.16
C THR A 116 1.19 1.05 12.24
N ASN A 117 0.30 0.16 11.80
CA ASN A 117 0.56 -1.28 11.81
C ASN A 117 -0.26 -1.97 10.72
N ASP A 118 0.13 -3.21 10.43
CA ASP A 118 -0.44 -3.98 9.33
C ASP A 118 -1.91 -4.35 9.55
N MET A 119 -2.28 -4.65 10.78
CA MET A 119 -3.66 -5.04 11.13
C MET A 119 -4.62 -3.86 10.99
N ASP A 120 -4.24 -2.70 11.50
CA ASP A 120 -5.01 -1.46 11.35
C ASP A 120 -5.14 -1.07 9.87
N LEU A 121 -4.07 -1.26 9.11
CA LEU A 121 -4.06 -0.97 7.67
C LEU A 121 -5.07 -1.84 6.92
N LYS A 122 -5.09 -3.14 7.20
CA LYS A 122 -6.07 -4.08 6.62
C LYS A 122 -7.51 -3.71 6.97
N TYR A 123 -7.74 -3.33 8.21
CA TYR A 123 -9.07 -2.92 8.68
C TYR A 123 -9.53 -1.64 7.96
N LYS A 124 -8.66 -0.64 7.88
CA LYS A 124 -8.98 0.64 7.23
C LYS A 124 -9.27 0.46 5.74
N GLU A 125 -8.49 -0.37 5.05
CA GLU A 125 -8.76 -0.70 3.65
C GLU A 125 -10.12 -1.36 3.48
N ALA A 126 -10.39 -2.40 4.24
CA ALA A 126 -11.66 -3.13 4.16
C ALA A 126 -12.84 -2.23 4.47
N LYS A 127 -12.71 -1.37 5.48
CA LYS A 127 -13.75 -0.41 5.85
C LYS A 127 -14.05 0.56 4.71
N GLU A 128 -13.04 1.11 4.05
CA GLU A 128 -13.21 1.99 2.90
C GLU A 128 -13.90 1.27 1.74
N ILE A 129 -13.49 0.06 1.42
CA ILE A 129 -14.08 -0.75 0.36
C ILE A 129 -15.58 -0.98 0.64
N ILE A 130 -15.92 -1.36 1.85
CA ILE A 130 -17.30 -1.64 2.24
C ILE A 130 -18.15 -0.37 2.31
N CYS A 131 -17.64 0.67 2.97
CA CYS A 131 -18.40 1.92 3.16
C CYS A 131 -18.64 2.66 1.85
N ARG A 132 -17.77 2.52 0.86
CA ARG A 132 -17.94 3.13 -0.45
C ARG A 132 -18.75 2.26 -1.42
N GLY A 133 -19.16 1.07 -1.00
CA GLY A 133 -19.90 0.15 -1.87
C GLY A 133 -19.10 -0.37 -3.06
N CYS A 134 -17.78 -0.49 -2.92
CA CYS A 134 -16.89 -0.85 -4.01
C CYS A 134 -17.17 -2.23 -4.60
N LEU A 135 -17.74 -3.15 -3.81
CA LEU A 135 -18.05 -4.51 -4.26
C LEU A 135 -19.41 -4.61 -4.94
N GLU A 136 -20.20 -3.55 -4.90
CA GLU A 136 -21.56 -3.50 -5.46
C GLU A 136 -21.63 -2.67 -6.74
N ASP A 137 -20.54 -2.05 -7.17
CA ASP A 137 -20.49 -1.11 -8.29
C ASP A 137 -19.32 -1.46 -9.21
N ASP A 138 -19.62 -1.78 -10.46
CA ASP A 138 -18.61 -2.11 -11.48
C ASP A 138 -17.66 -0.95 -11.80
N PHE A 139 -17.98 0.25 -11.38
CA PHE A 139 -17.09 1.41 -11.45
C PHE A 139 -15.83 1.20 -10.64
N PHE A 140 -15.92 0.50 -9.51
CA PHE A 140 -14.76 0.13 -8.71
C PHE A 140 -14.16 -1.19 -9.18
N LEU A 141 -12.84 -1.24 -9.32
CA LEU A 141 -12.13 -2.43 -9.75
C LEU A 141 -11.85 -3.42 -8.61
N ASN A 142 -12.41 -3.16 -7.42
CA ASN A 142 -12.24 -4.02 -6.26
C ASN A 142 -13.06 -5.31 -6.38
N ASP A 143 -12.42 -6.46 -6.19
CA ASP A 143 -13.04 -7.78 -6.26
C ASP A 143 -13.39 -8.36 -4.89
N GLY A 144 -12.86 -7.81 -3.83
CA GLY A 144 -13.09 -8.33 -2.49
C GLY A 144 -12.52 -7.46 -1.40
N ALA A 145 -12.91 -7.75 -0.18
CA ALA A 145 -12.37 -7.14 1.02
C ALA A 145 -11.95 -8.23 1.99
N SER A 146 -10.68 -8.27 2.38
CA SER A 146 -10.17 -9.25 3.31
C SER A 146 -10.20 -8.69 4.73
N LEU A 147 -10.99 -9.33 5.61
CA LEU A 147 -11.10 -8.96 7.01
C LEU A 147 -10.58 -10.09 7.90
N ARG A 148 -9.30 -10.02 8.22
CA ARG A 148 -8.72 -10.78 9.32
C ARG A 148 -8.14 -9.79 10.33
N VAL A 149 -9.02 -9.22 11.14
CA VAL A 149 -8.64 -8.26 12.17
C VAL A 149 -9.17 -8.72 13.54
N PHE A 150 -8.39 -8.46 14.56
CA PHE A 150 -8.73 -8.87 15.93
C PHE A 150 -9.02 -7.63 16.77
N GLY A 151 -10.28 -7.28 16.85
CA GLY A 151 -10.86 -6.32 17.78
C GLY A 151 -9.94 -5.16 18.22
N LYS A 152 -9.61 -5.16 19.48
CA LYS A 152 -8.86 -4.05 20.11
C LYS A 152 -7.46 -3.77 19.59
N LYS A 153 -6.92 -4.58 18.70
CA LYS A 153 -5.61 -4.35 18.07
C LYS A 153 -5.67 -3.43 16.85
N VAL A 154 -6.86 -2.98 16.51
CA VAL A 154 -7.15 -2.14 15.35
C VAL A 154 -7.34 -0.68 15.78
N MET A 155 -6.43 -0.14 16.48
CA MET A 155 -6.55 1.29 16.83
C MET A 155 -5.23 1.98 16.85
#